data_2b158eaa21a28009cfe7f5de6cbf97aa
#
_entry.id   2b158eaa21a28009cfe7f5de6cbf97aa
#
_cell.length_a   1.000
_cell.length_b   1.000
_cell.length_c   1.000
_cell.angle_alpha   90.00
_cell.angle_beta   90.00
_cell.angle_gamma   90.00
#
_symmetry.space_group_name_H-M   'P 1'
#
loop_
_entity.id
_entity.type
_entity.pdbx_description
1 polymer ?
#
loop_
_entity_poly.entity_id
_entity_poly.type
_entity_poly.pdbx_seq_one_letter_code
_entity_poly.pdbx_strand_id
1 'polypeptide(L)'
;MTRTRKASSLTSFFSVLAIIATPLISPFSLAEEAMPTHGIAMHGETKYPAGFSHFDYVNPDAPKGGTLKMAVVANGFDSFNPFDIRGVAAAGISTYLYDTLLESSDDEPFSAYGLIAESLETPEDRSYVVFNLREQARFHDGEAITAEDVKFSFDTLTTKGHPFFRNYYADVSSVTVEGPRRIRFDFSDTSNRELPLILGQMPILPAHYWADREFGKNGLNPPLGSGPYRIGEFEAGRSINYERVEDYWAKDLGVRNGRFNFDEITYDYYTDDTVALEAFKAGSFDFRLESSAKNWATAYTGERFENGTINKEAIEHHRPSGMQGFAFNTRRKVFSDPLVREALAYGFDFQWANKNLFFDQYTRTDSYFENSDLASSGLPEGRELEILEPYRDQLPEDVFTEE
;
A
#
# COMPACT_ATOMS: atom_id res chain seq x y z
N MET A 1 56.33 88.59 43.41
CA MET A 1 55.65 88.95 42.14
C MET A 1 54.62 87.93 41.85
N THR A 2 53.40 88.34 42.05
CA THR A 2 52.18 87.59 42.08
C THR A 2 51.54 87.54 40.73
N ARG A 3 51.13 86.37 40.27
CA ARG A 3 50.16 86.30 39.16
C ARG A 3 49.12 85.23 39.43
N THR A 4 47.93 85.69 39.71
CA THR A 4 46.68 85.00 39.83
C THR A 4 46.23 84.42 38.48
N ARG A 5 45.73 83.16 38.45
CA ARG A 5 44.98 82.63 37.35
C ARG A 5 43.65 82.18 37.84
N LYS A 6 42.58 82.67 37.17
CA LYS A 6 41.18 82.37 37.36
C LYS A 6 40.86 80.94 36.97
N ALA A 7 40.07 80.25 37.78
CA ALA A 7 39.46 79.00 37.48
C ALA A 7 38.16 79.28 36.73
N SER A 8 38.01 78.60 35.55
CA SER A 8 36.72 78.51 34.82
C SER A 8 36.15 77.14 35.04
N SER A 9 34.95 77.11 35.60
CA SER A 9 34.14 75.90 35.82
C SER A 9 33.58 75.43 34.50
N LEU A 10 33.90 74.17 34.06
CA LEU A 10 33.16 73.45 33.03
C LEU A 10 32.21 72.47 33.68
N THR A 11 30.96 72.71 33.46
CA THR A 11 29.84 71.82 33.86
C THR A 11 29.72 70.67 32.80
N SER A 12 30.11 69.45 33.14
CA SER A 12 29.91 68.31 32.28
C SER A 12 28.52 67.74 32.46
N PHE A 13 27.73 67.76 31.40
CA PHE A 13 26.49 67.05 31.29
C PHE A 13 26.83 65.58 31.01
N PHE A 14 26.50 64.63 31.94
CA PHE A 14 26.48 63.22 31.70
C PHE A 14 25.10 62.87 31.18
N SER A 15 25.01 62.57 29.87
CA SER A 15 23.85 61.93 29.28
C SER A 15 23.94 60.41 29.54
N VAL A 16 23.07 59.90 30.42
CA VAL A 16 22.88 58.44 30.64
C VAL A 16 22.03 57.91 29.50
N LEU A 17 22.66 57.15 28.58
CA LEU A 17 21.99 56.41 27.53
C LEU A 17 21.43 55.11 28.16
N ALA A 18 20.14 55.06 28.46
CA ALA A 18 19.48 53.84 28.88
C ALA A 18 19.26 52.91 27.68
N ILE A 19 20.10 51.85 27.56
CA ILE A 19 19.90 50.75 26.59
C ILE A 19 18.72 49.91 27.11
N ILE A 20 17.54 50.07 26.51
CA ILE A 20 16.40 49.18 26.69
C ILE A 20 16.73 47.91 25.89
N ALA A 21 17.21 46.87 26.58
CA ALA A 21 17.30 45.52 26.02
C ALA A 21 15.88 44.96 25.88
N THR A 22 15.28 45.02 24.70
CA THR A 22 14.11 44.27 24.32
C THR A 22 14.50 42.80 24.23
N PRO A 23 13.87 41.88 25.01
CA PRO A 23 14.08 40.45 24.80
C PRO A 23 13.54 40.10 23.41
N LEU A 24 14.39 39.60 22.54
CA LEU A 24 14.00 38.89 21.32
C LEU A 24 13.31 37.61 21.81
N ILE A 25 12.02 37.65 21.96
CA ILE A 25 11.16 36.44 22.03
C ILE A 25 11.19 35.89 20.62
N SER A 26 12.06 34.90 20.35
CA SER A 26 11.91 34.04 19.19
C SER A 26 10.54 33.42 19.26
N PRO A 27 9.70 33.51 18.22
CA PRO A 27 8.49 32.73 18.19
C PRO A 27 8.93 31.27 18.23
N PHE A 28 8.75 30.60 19.35
CA PHE A 28 8.63 29.15 19.35
C PHE A 28 7.44 28.87 18.43
N SER A 29 7.73 28.44 17.20
CA SER A 29 6.75 27.76 16.38
C SER A 29 6.36 26.53 17.18
N LEU A 30 5.22 26.58 17.84
CA LEU A 30 4.52 25.38 18.28
C LEU A 30 4.26 24.63 16.97
N ALA A 31 4.97 23.55 16.76
CA ALA A 31 4.62 22.62 15.70
C ALA A 31 3.15 22.29 15.96
N GLU A 32 2.29 22.62 15.02
CA GLU A 32 0.86 22.32 15.08
C GLU A 32 0.76 20.80 15.22
N GLU A 33 0.26 20.32 16.36
CA GLU A 33 0.07 18.90 16.57
C GLU A 33 -0.88 18.39 15.50
N ALA A 34 -0.47 17.37 14.76
CA ALA A 34 -1.28 16.78 13.71
C ALA A 34 -2.58 16.24 14.32
N MET A 35 -3.72 16.62 13.72
CA MET A 35 -5.03 16.15 14.17
C MET A 35 -5.26 14.69 13.73
N PRO A 36 -5.89 13.86 14.58
CA PRO A 36 -6.24 12.51 14.22
C PRO A 36 -7.19 12.45 13.01
N THR A 37 -6.86 11.65 12.02
CA THR A 37 -7.68 11.39 10.82
C THR A 37 -8.03 9.91 10.73
N HIS A 38 -9.19 9.58 10.14
CA HIS A 38 -9.66 8.19 9.96
C HIS A 38 -9.05 7.48 8.76
N GLY A 39 -8.34 8.21 7.92
CA GLY A 39 -7.69 7.71 6.71
C GLY A 39 -6.66 8.71 6.20
N ILE A 40 -5.91 8.30 5.20
CA ILE A 40 -4.86 9.10 4.57
C ILE A 40 -4.87 8.86 3.07
N ALA A 41 -4.75 9.95 2.28
CA ALA A 41 -4.50 9.91 0.86
C ALA A 41 -3.10 10.44 0.55
N MET A 42 -2.45 9.90 -0.49
CA MET A 42 -1.19 10.43 -0.98
C MET A 42 -1.38 11.80 -1.64
N HIS A 43 -2.51 11.97 -2.32
CA HIS A 43 -2.90 13.16 -3.05
C HIS A 43 -4.35 13.54 -2.71
N GLY A 44 -4.59 14.82 -2.44
CA GLY A 44 -5.93 15.33 -2.13
C GLY A 44 -6.51 14.85 -0.80
N GLU A 45 -7.82 14.76 -0.75
CA GLU A 45 -8.60 14.32 0.40
C GLU A 45 -9.09 12.88 0.19
N THR A 46 -9.37 12.17 1.28
CA THR A 46 -9.96 10.82 1.21
C THR A 46 -11.41 10.88 0.71
N LYS A 47 -11.79 9.95 -0.17
CA LYS A 47 -13.13 9.84 -0.75
C LYS A 47 -14.21 9.54 0.30
N TYR A 48 -13.91 8.60 1.19
CA TYR A 48 -14.88 8.13 2.20
C TYR A 48 -14.77 8.95 3.48
N PRO A 49 -15.91 9.49 3.99
CA PRO A 49 -15.92 10.26 5.23
C PRO A 49 -15.72 9.36 6.46
N ALA A 50 -15.37 9.96 7.60
CA ALA A 50 -15.30 9.24 8.87
C ALA A 50 -16.63 8.50 9.18
N GLY A 51 -16.52 7.23 9.55
CA GLY A 51 -17.67 6.39 9.87
C GLY A 51 -18.47 5.90 8.65
N PHE A 52 -17.92 5.92 7.45
CA PHE A 52 -18.57 5.32 6.28
C PHE A 52 -18.93 3.84 6.54
N SER A 53 -20.02 3.39 5.90
CA SER A 53 -20.61 2.08 6.19
C SER A 53 -19.97 0.91 5.42
N HIS A 54 -19.50 1.14 4.22
CA HIS A 54 -18.82 0.20 3.32
C HIS A 54 -18.18 0.96 2.16
N PHE A 55 -17.26 0.34 1.47
CA PHE A 55 -16.74 0.84 0.21
C PHE A 55 -17.79 0.75 -0.90
N ASP A 56 -17.81 1.69 -1.86
CA ASP A 56 -18.81 1.73 -2.93
C ASP A 56 -18.77 0.52 -3.87
N TYR A 57 -17.60 -0.10 -4.02
CA TYR A 57 -17.40 -1.30 -4.84
C TYR A 57 -17.79 -2.62 -4.14
N VAL A 58 -18.34 -2.54 -2.93
CA VAL A 58 -18.74 -3.71 -2.14
C VAL A 58 -20.27 -3.78 -2.03
N ASN A 59 -20.83 -4.96 -2.14
CA ASN A 59 -22.24 -5.22 -1.80
C ASN A 59 -22.37 -5.58 -0.33
N PRO A 60 -22.85 -4.69 0.56
CA PRO A 60 -23.00 -4.96 1.98
C PRO A 60 -24.04 -6.05 2.28
N ASP A 61 -25.00 -6.26 1.35
CA ASP A 61 -26.08 -7.24 1.47
C ASP A 61 -25.71 -8.60 0.84
N ALA A 62 -24.45 -8.79 0.43
CA ALA A 62 -23.99 -10.06 -0.12
C ALA A 62 -24.22 -11.19 0.90
N PRO A 63 -24.81 -12.34 0.48
CA PRO A 63 -25.09 -13.44 1.37
C PRO A 63 -23.82 -13.99 2.00
N LYS A 64 -23.88 -14.31 3.29
CA LYS A 64 -22.80 -15.02 3.99
C LYS A 64 -23.05 -16.52 3.92
N GLY A 65 -21.98 -17.28 3.73
CA GLY A 65 -22.05 -18.74 3.75
C GLY A 65 -21.44 -19.42 2.52
N GLY A 66 -21.41 -20.74 2.54
CA GLY A 66 -20.91 -21.56 1.45
C GLY A 66 -19.40 -21.61 1.33
N THR A 67 -18.94 -22.31 0.30
CA THR A 67 -17.51 -22.56 0.02
C THR A 67 -17.13 -21.96 -1.32
N LEU A 68 -15.98 -21.26 -1.36
CA LEU A 68 -15.32 -20.81 -2.58
C LEU A 68 -14.11 -21.71 -2.86
N LYS A 69 -14.11 -22.39 -3.99
CA LYS A 69 -12.95 -23.16 -4.46
C LYS A 69 -12.19 -22.35 -5.49
N MET A 70 -10.88 -22.25 -5.28
CA MET A 70 -9.96 -21.55 -6.14
C MET A 70 -8.79 -22.45 -6.55
N ALA A 71 -8.07 -22.07 -7.59
CA ALA A 71 -6.86 -22.76 -8.02
C ALA A 71 -5.63 -21.85 -7.92
N VAL A 72 -4.50 -22.48 -7.66
CA VAL A 72 -3.17 -21.85 -7.74
C VAL A 72 -2.32 -22.65 -8.71
N VAL A 73 -1.72 -21.97 -9.68
CA VAL A 73 -0.73 -22.60 -10.58
C VAL A 73 0.66 -22.42 -9.99
N ALA A 74 1.11 -23.42 -9.25
CA ALA A 74 2.43 -23.45 -8.58
C ALA A 74 2.81 -24.89 -8.22
N ASN A 75 4.10 -25.10 -7.89
CA ASN A 75 4.60 -26.41 -7.46
C ASN A 75 4.25 -26.77 -6.00
N GLY A 76 3.25 -26.12 -5.42
CA GLY A 76 2.80 -26.33 -4.05
C GLY A 76 3.33 -25.31 -3.07
N PHE A 77 3.16 -25.60 -1.78
CA PHE A 77 3.64 -24.78 -0.65
C PHE A 77 4.28 -25.68 0.42
N ASP A 78 5.19 -25.12 1.21
CA ASP A 78 5.88 -25.79 2.31
C ASP A 78 5.99 -24.91 3.58
N SER A 79 5.35 -23.73 3.57
CA SER A 79 5.38 -22.78 4.67
C SER A 79 4.05 -22.06 4.87
N PHE A 80 3.74 -21.74 6.15
CA PHE A 80 2.69 -20.80 6.52
C PHE A 80 3.24 -19.44 6.98
N ASN A 81 4.53 -19.20 6.77
CA ASN A 81 5.13 -17.89 7.03
C ASN A 81 5.36 -17.14 5.70
N PRO A 82 4.50 -16.17 5.33
CA PRO A 82 4.63 -15.43 4.08
C PRO A 82 5.71 -14.32 4.17
N PHE A 83 6.27 -14.10 5.35
CA PHE A 83 7.21 -13.01 5.62
C PHE A 83 8.67 -13.45 5.63
N ASP A 84 8.96 -14.75 5.54
CA ASP A 84 10.31 -15.29 5.43
C ASP A 84 10.70 -15.48 3.96
N ILE A 85 11.97 -15.32 3.63
CA ILE A 85 12.53 -15.60 2.30
C ILE A 85 12.61 -17.11 2.00
N ARG A 86 12.58 -17.94 3.04
CA ARG A 86 12.71 -19.40 2.94
C ARG A 86 11.34 -20.06 2.81
N GLY A 87 11.27 -21.04 1.92
CA GLY A 87 10.05 -21.78 1.64
C GLY A 87 9.11 -21.05 0.67
N VAL A 88 8.02 -21.72 0.34
CA VAL A 88 6.94 -21.22 -0.49
C VAL A 88 5.70 -21.12 0.39
N ALA A 89 5.25 -19.89 0.62
CA ALA A 89 4.09 -19.64 1.46
C ALA A 89 2.80 -20.14 0.77
N ALA A 90 1.87 -20.66 1.58
CA ALA A 90 0.55 -21.03 1.09
C ALA A 90 -0.21 -19.83 0.52
N ALA A 91 -0.93 -20.04 -0.59
CA ALA A 91 -1.76 -19.01 -1.20
C ALA A 91 -2.85 -18.54 -0.23
N GLY A 92 -3.16 -17.24 -0.27
CA GLY A 92 -4.20 -16.63 0.56
C GLY A 92 -3.77 -16.28 1.99
N ILE A 93 -2.65 -16.80 2.50
CA ILE A 93 -2.27 -16.63 3.91
C ILE A 93 -2.09 -15.15 4.30
N SER A 94 -1.43 -14.36 3.49
CA SER A 94 -1.24 -12.93 3.75
C SER A 94 -2.55 -12.15 3.71
N THR A 95 -3.49 -12.57 2.86
CA THR A 95 -4.77 -11.88 2.64
C THR A 95 -5.79 -12.17 3.74
N TYR A 96 -5.79 -13.40 4.26
CA TYR A 96 -6.88 -13.87 5.11
C TYR A 96 -6.54 -13.94 6.59
N LEU A 97 -5.25 -14.14 6.91
CA LEU A 97 -4.86 -14.47 8.28
C LEU A 97 -4.47 -13.24 9.11
N TYR A 98 -3.96 -12.19 8.48
CA TYR A 98 -3.40 -11.04 9.18
C TYR A 98 -4.13 -9.76 8.80
N ASP A 99 -4.50 -8.96 9.80
CA ASP A 99 -4.90 -7.58 9.60
C ASP A 99 -3.69 -6.64 9.62
N THR A 100 -3.87 -5.49 9.00
CA THR A 100 -2.92 -4.39 8.89
C THR A 100 -3.38 -3.19 9.71
N LEU A 101 -2.54 -2.18 9.88
CA LEU A 101 -2.94 -0.95 10.57
C LEU A 101 -4.02 -0.20 9.81
N LEU A 102 -3.88 -0.11 8.49
CA LEU A 102 -4.84 0.53 7.58
C LEU A 102 -5.26 -0.46 6.48
N GLU A 103 -6.42 -0.24 5.90
CA GLU A 103 -6.92 -0.92 4.69
C GLU A 103 -6.87 0.01 3.50
N SER A 104 -6.25 -0.43 2.40
CA SER A 104 -6.22 0.34 1.14
C SER A 104 -7.58 0.32 0.45
N SER A 105 -7.95 1.44 -0.18
CA SER A 105 -9.11 1.50 -1.07
C SER A 105 -8.76 0.95 -2.46
N ASP A 106 -9.72 0.26 -3.10
CA ASP A 106 -9.57 -0.24 -4.46
C ASP A 106 -10.11 0.73 -5.53
N ASP A 107 -10.79 1.80 -5.11
CA ASP A 107 -11.38 2.83 -5.98
C ASP A 107 -10.83 4.25 -5.75
N GLU A 108 -9.75 4.35 -4.95
CA GLU A 108 -8.98 5.57 -4.75
C GLU A 108 -7.48 5.24 -4.84
N PRO A 109 -6.75 5.78 -5.83
CA PRO A 109 -5.32 5.56 -5.91
C PRO A 109 -4.61 6.06 -4.64
N PHE A 110 -3.75 5.21 -4.05
CA PHE A 110 -2.88 5.58 -2.93
C PHE A 110 -3.61 6.17 -1.71
N SER A 111 -4.79 5.64 -1.39
CA SER A 111 -5.55 6.00 -0.19
C SER A 111 -5.78 4.79 0.71
N ALA A 112 -5.79 5.00 2.02
CA ALA A 112 -6.02 3.95 3.02
C ALA A 112 -6.81 4.48 4.23
N TYR A 113 -7.58 3.58 4.84
CA TYR A 113 -8.51 3.86 5.94
C TYR A 113 -8.22 2.99 7.15
N GLY A 114 -8.54 3.48 8.33
CA GLY A 114 -8.25 2.79 9.58
C GLY A 114 -8.86 1.41 9.69
N LEU A 115 -8.01 0.39 9.94
CA LEU A 115 -8.41 -0.98 10.26
C LEU A 115 -8.04 -1.28 11.72
N ILE A 116 -6.84 -1.85 12.04
CA ILE A 116 -6.37 -1.98 13.43
C ILE A 116 -6.21 -0.59 14.05
N ALA A 117 -5.68 0.38 13.31
CA ALA A 117 -5.70 1.76 13.73
C ALA A 117 -7.11 2.35 13.58
N GLU A 118 -7.61 3.01 14.60
CA GLU A 118 -8.85 3.80 14.54
C GLU A 118 -8.62 5.13 13.84
N SER A 119 -7.45 5.71 14.08
CA SER A 119 -7.01 6.96 13.47
C SER A 119 -5.49 7.01 13.36
N LEU A 120 -5.00 7.92 12.54
CA LEU A 120 -3.59 8.26 12.44
C LEU A 120 -3.39 9.77 12.51
N GLU A 121 -2.20 10.18 12.94
CA GLU A 121 -1.77 11.58 13.00
C GLU A 121 -0.46 11.69 12.24
N THR A 122 -0.39 12.59 11.27
CA THR A 122 0.84 12.89 10.53
C THR A 122 0.85 14.38 10.17
N PRO A 123 1.98 15.09 10.37
CA PRO A 123 2.09 16.49 9.97
C PRO A 123 2.13 16.64 8.45
N GLU A 124 1.97 17.85 7.96
CA GLU A 124 1.98 18.15 6.52
C GLU A 124 3.32 17.75 5.86
N ASP A 125 4.44 17.90 6.56
CA ASP A 125 5.77 17.50 6.09
C ASP A 125 6.00 15.98 6.16
N ARG A 126 5.05 15.23 6.76
CA ARG A 126 5.13 13.78 6.96
C ARG A 126 6.44 13.32 7.62
N SER A 127 6.94 14.07 8.60
CA SER A 127 8.13 13.73 9.36
C SER A 127 7.93 12.59 10.35
N TYR A 128 6.67 12.29 10.67
CA TYR A 128 6.28 11.15 11.51
C TYR A 128 4.86 10.68 11.20
N VAL A 129 4.52 9.50 11.70
CA VAL A 129 3.13 9.04 11.83
C VAL A 129 2.89 8.45 13.20
N VAL A 130 1.72 8.73 13.77
CA VAL A 130 1.22 8.08 14.99
C VAL A 130 -0.02 7.29 14.64
N PHE A 131 -0.11 6.04 15.08
CA PHE A 131 -1.31 5.22 14.95
C PHE A 131 -1.96 5.05 16.32
N ASN A 132 -3.27 5.34 16.38
CA ASN A 132 -4.12 5.10 17.55
C ASN A 132 -4.92 3.82 17.29
N LEU A 133 -4.70 2.78 18.08
CA LEU A 133 -5.28 1.46 17.85
C LEU A 133 -6.70 1.35 18.42
N ARG A 134 -7.56 0.60 17.74
CA ARG A 134 -8.92 0.29 18.20
C ARG A 134 -8.91 -0.57 19.44
N GLU A 135 -9.81 -0.28 20.36
CA GLU A 135 -9.96 -1.08 21.59
C GLU A 135 -10.45 -2.51 21.34
N GLN A 136 -11.28 -2.70 20.32
CA GLN A 136 -11.84 -4.00 19.95
C GLN A 136 -10.90 -4.87 19.11
N ALA A 137 -9.78 -4.34 18.60
CA ALA A 137 -8.83 -5.10 17.80
C ALA A 137 -8.20 -6.24 18.61
N ARG A 138 -8.32 -7.48 18.11
CA ARG A 138 -7.83 -8.68 18.80
C ARG A 138 -7.39 -9.77 17.84
N PHE A 139 -6.54 -10.64 18.35
CA PHE A 139 -6.14 -11.88 17.67
C PHE A 139 -7.23 -12.97 17.81
N HIS A 140 -7.06 -14.08 17.06
CA HIS A 140 -8.04 -15.18 17.05
C HIS A 140 -8.18 -15.91 18.40
N ASP A 141 -7.22 -15.80 19.28
CA ASP A 141 -7.28 -16.35 20.66
C ASP A 141 -7.96 -15.39 21.65
N GLY A 142 -8.36 -14.19 21.20
CA GLY A 142 -9.04 -13.19 22.01
C GLY A 142 -8.14 -12.16 22.66
N GLU A 143 -6.80 -12.34 22.64
CA GLU A 143 -5.86 -11.35 23.16
C GLU A 143 -5.92 -10.05 22.36
N ALA A 144 -5.91 -8.90 23.06
CA ALA A 144 -5.97 -7.60 22.45
C ALA A 144 -4.71 -7.29 21.63
N ILE A 145 -4.90 -6.63 20.47
CA ILE A 145 -3.77 -6.09 19.70
C ILE A 145 -3.31 -4.79 20.36
N THR A 146 -2.03 -4.71 20.68
CA THR A 146 -1.42 -3.59 21.38
C THR A 146 -0.33 -2.90 20.56
N ALA A 147 0.08 -1.71 20.99
CA ALA A 147 1.22 -1.01 20.41
C ALA A 147 2.53 -1.78 20.49
N GLU A 148 2.69 -2.67 21.49
CA GLU A 148 3.82 -3.58 21.60
C GLU A 148 3.81 -4.64 20.49
N ASP A 149 2.64 -5.15 20.07
CA ASP A 149 2.54 -6.07 18.95
C ASP A 149 2.90 -5.39 17.64
N VAL A 150 2.52 -4.12 17.46
CA VAL A 150 2.90 -3.31 16.29
C VAL A 150 4.42 -3.11 16.25
N LYS A 151 5.03 -2.74 17.40
CA LYS A 151 6.49 -2.61 17.49
C LYS A 151 7.20 -3.94 17.24
N PHE A 152 6.70 -5.02 17.84
CA PHE A 152 7.22 -6.37 17.62
C PHE A 152 7.18 -6.78 16.16
N SER A 153 6.08 -6.46 15.45
CA SER A 153 5.91 -6.73 14.04
C SER A 153 6.95 -6.00 13.21
N PHE A 154 7.10 -4.69 13.43
CA PHE A 154 8.11 -3.88 12.76
C PHE A 154 9.53 -4.42 12.99
N ASP A 155 9.92 -4.63 14.23
CA ASP A 155 11.25 -5.13 14.60
C ASP A 155 11.51 -6.53 14.00
N THR A 156 10.51 -7.42 14.02
CA THR A 156 10.63 -8.77 13.47
C THR A 156 10.75 -8.78 11.96
N LEU A 157 9.87 -8.05 11.27
CA LEU A 157 9.87 -7.99 9.81
C LEU A 157 11.14 -7.37 9.26
N THR A 158 11.64 -6.29 9.88
CA THR A 158 12.86 -5.61 9.43
C THR A 158 14.16 -6.36 9.74
N THR A 159 14.18 -7.17 10.81
CA THR A 159 15.40 -7.88 11.25
C THR A 159 15.44 -9.35 10.84
N LYS A 160 14.30 -10.03 10.80
CA LYS A 160 14.18 -11.49 10.57
C LYS A 160 13.35 -11.84 9.33
N GLY A 161 12.54 -10.89 8.82
CA GLY A 161 11.69 -11.07 7.66
C GLY A 161 12.46 -11.01 6.34
N HIS A 162 11.72 -11.15 5.24
CA HIS A 162 12.26 -10.99 3.90
C HIS A 162 13.02 -9.65 3.77
N PRO A 163 14.20 -9.59 3.11
CA PRO A 163 14.99 -8.36 2.95
C PRO A 163 14.21 -7.16 2.38
N PHE A 164 13.11 -7.43 1.66
CA PHE A 164 12.18 -6.41 1.19
C PHE A 164 11.72 -5.48 2.32
N PHE A 165 11.31 -6.01 3.49
CA PHE A 165 10.82 -5.19 4.60
C PHE A 165 11.86 -4.21 5.13
N ARG A 166 13.13 -4.64 5.21
CA ARG A 166 14.22 -3.74 5.64
C ARG A 166 14.39 -2.56 4.71
N ASN A 167 14.27 -2.78 3.40
CA ASN A 167 14.40 -1.72 2.41
C ASN A 167 13.13 -0.85 2.37
N TYR A 168 11.97 -1.46 2.54
CA TYR A 168 10.68 -0.79 2.46
C TYR A 168 10.43 0.16 3.63
N TYR A 169 10.95 -0.17 4.82
CA TYR A 169 10.89 0.66 6.04
C TYR A 169 12.21 1.36 6.36
N ALA A 170 13.13 1.51 5.39
CA ALA A 170 14.48 2.02 5.65
C ALA A 170 14.52 3.45 6.22
N ASP A 171 13.53 4.27 5.89
CA ASP A 171 13.48 5.66 6.33
C ASP A 171 12.82 5.84 7.72
N VAL A 172 12.42 4.77 8.39
CA VAL A 172 12.00 4.81 9.80
C VAL A 172 13.22 4.93 10.69
N SER A 173 13.35 6.04 11.39
CA SER A 173 14.48 6.33 12.28
C SER A 173 14.25 5.86 13.71
N SER A 174 13.01 5.90 14.20
CA SER A 174 12.64 5.42 15.53
C SER A 174 11.20 4.94 15.59
N VAL A 175 10.94 4.00 16.53
CA VAL A 175 9.60 3.49 16.83
C VAL A 175 9.37 3.59 18.32
N THR A 176 8.40 4.39 18.74
CA THR A 176 8.11 4.68 20.16
C THR A 176 6.69 4.25 20.52
N VAL A 177 6.58 3.36 21.51
CA VAL A 177 5.31 3.02 22.14
C VAL A 177 4.96 4.11 23.14
N GLU A 178 3.93 4.90 22.86
CA GLU A 178 3.50 6.03 23.70
C GLU A 178 2.40 5.63 24.70
N GLY A 179 1.84 4.42 24.51
CA GLY A 179 0.82 3.85 25.37
C GLY A 179 0.32 2.52 24.83
N PRO A 180 -0.57 1.82 25.53
CA PRO A 180 -1.02 0.48 25.13
C PRO A 180 -1.63 0.43 23.71
N ARG A 181 -2.21 1.54 23.25
CA ARG A 181 -2.88 1.66 21.95
C ARG A 181 -2.37 2.85 21.13
N ARG A 182 -1.17 3.35 21.41
CA ARG A 182 -0.60 4.49 20.70
C ARG A 182 0.87 4.22 20.40
N ILE A 183 1.21 4.30 19.11
CA ILE A 183 2.56 4.06 18.61
C ILE A 183 2.95 5.12 17.60
N ARG A 184 4.18 5.60 17.71
CA ARG A 184 4.78 6.63 16.87
C ARG A 184 5.96 6.08 16.08
N PHE A 185 6.01 6.43 14.79
CA PHE A 185 7.12 6.18 13.89
C PHE A 185 7.68 7.52 13.42
N ASP A 186 8.93 7.81 13.75
CA ASP A 186 9.63 9.00 13.25
C ASP A 186 10.47 8.63 12.02
N PHE A 187 10.59 9.56 11.08
CA PHE A 187 11.27 9.32 9.82
C PHE A 187 12.60 10.08 9.74
N SER A 188 13.59 9.48 9.09
CA SER A 188 14.90 10.07 8.87
C SER A 188 14.91 11.04 7.66
N ASP A 189 13.98 10.86 6.74
CA ASP A 189 13.82 11.66 5.52
C ASP A 189 12.33 11.86 5.23
N THR A 190 11.96 13.08 4.87
CA THR A 190 10.59 13.47 4.51
C THR A 190 10.33 13.43 3.00
N SER A 191 11.32 13.06 2.19
CA SER A 191 11.18 12.94 0.74
C SER A 191 10.27 11.76 0.36
N ASN A 192 10.25 10.70 1.18
CA ASN A 192 9.35 9.57 1.01
C ASN A 192 7.98 9.85 1.67
N ARG A 193 7.15 10.61 0.97
CA ARG A 193 5.81 10.98 1.45
C ARG A 193 4.82 9.81 1.56
N GLU A 194 5.14 8.66 0.98
CA GLU A 194 4.31 7.45 0.99
C GLU A 194 4.49 6.63 2.28
N LEU A 195 5.53 6.90 3.07
CA LEU A 195 5.90 6.06 4.21
C LEU A 195 4.79 5.84 5.26
N PRO A 196 3.90 6.80 5.59
CA PRO A 196 2.74 6.55 6.44
C PRO A 196 1.77 5.51 5.86
N LEU A 197 1.52 5.53 4.55
CA LEU A 197 0.71 4.53 3.84
C LEU A 197 1.39 3.15 3.83
N ILE A 198 2.69 3.14 3.57
CA ILE A 198 3.53 1.93 3.60
C ILE A 198 3.48 1.25 4.98
N LEU A 199 3.61 2.01 6.06
CA LEU A 199 3.48 1.50 7.42
C LEU A 199 2.06 1.03 7.72
N GLY A 200 1.06 1.71 7.14
CA GLY A 200 -0.35 1.31 7.24
C GLY A 200 -0.61 -0.10 6.73
N GLN A 201 0.14 -0.58 5.74
CA GLN A 201 0.02 -1.91 5.14
C GLN A 201 0.77 -3.00 5.93
N MET A 202 1.43 -2.65 7.04
CA MET A 202 2.20 -3.61 7.83
C MET A 202 1.28 -4.62 8.50
N PRO A 203 1.46 -5.95 8.26
CA PRO A 203 0.72 -6.99 8.97
C PRO A 203 1.14 -7.02 10.45
N ILE A 204 0.17 -7.14 11.34
CA ILE A 204 0.43 -7.15 12.78
C ILE A 204 0.52 -8.59 13.30
N LEU A 205 1.64 -8.89 13.90
CA LEU A 205 2.00 -10.21 14.42
C LEU A 205 1.81 -10.28 15.94
N PRO A 206 1.26 -11.38 16.48
CA PRO A 206 1.07 -11.55 17.91
C PRO A 206 2.40 -11.81 18.63
N ALA A 207 2.89 -10.83 19.38
CA ALA A 207 4.15 -10.93 20.11
C ALA A 207 4.15 -12.13 21.10
N HIS A 208 3.05 -12.35 21.81
CA HIS A 208 2.90 -13.46 22.77
C HIS A 208 2.98 -14.85 22.10
N TYR A 209 2.43 -15.01 20.88
CA TYR A 209 2.54 -16.27 20.13
C TYR A 209 3.99 -16.57 19.73
N TRP A 210 4.75 -15.54 19.34
CA TRP A 210 6.12 -15.68 18.87
C TRP A 210 7.17 -15.67 19.99
N ALA A 211 6.78 -15.41 21.25
CA ALA A 211 7.72 -15.32 22.39
C ALA A 211 8.56 -16.59 22.55
N ASP A 212 7.94 -17.77 22.38
CA ASP A 212 8.57 -19.08 22.54
C ASP A 212 8.81 -19.81 21.20
N ARG A 213 8.72 -19.09 20.07
CA ARG A 213 8.86 -19.64 18.73
C ARG A 213 9.89 -18.89 17.91
N GLU A 214 10.64 -19.63 17.10
CA GLU A 214 11.59 -19.03 16.15
C GLU A 214 10.85 -18.65 14.86
N PHE A 215 10.82 -17.36 14.55
CA PHE A 215 10.05 -16.78 13.44
C PHE A 215 10.29 -17.47 12.08
N GLY A 216 11.52 -17.87 11.76
CA GLY A 216 11.87 -18.51 10.48
C GLY A 216 11.80 -20.04 10.49
N LYS A 217 11.24 -20.69 11.53
CA LYS A 217 11.15 -22.16 11.63
C LYS A 217 9.72 -22.68 11.81
N ASN A 218 8.73 -21.88 11.50
CA ASN A 218 7.34 -22.27 11.74
C ASN A 218 6.86 -23.40 10.80
N GLY A 219 7.36 -23.48 9.58
CA GLY A 219 6.98 -24.49 8.58
C GLY A 219 5.48 -24.50 8.33
N LEU A 220 4.87 -25.67 8.45
CA LEU A 220 3.43 -25.88 8.28
C LEU A 220 2.65 -25.90 9.61
N ASN A 221 3.17 -25.27 10.68
CA ASN A 221 2.37 -25.04 11.88
C ASN A 221 1.48 -23.81 11.67
N PRO A 222 0.13 -23.94 11.76
CA PRO A 222 -0.75 -22.80 11.58
C PRO A 222 -0.43 -21.67 12.55
N PRO A 223 -0.08 -20.47 12.05
CA PRO A 223 0.21 -19.34 12.91
C PRO A 223 -1.07 -18.70 13.43
N LEU A 224 -0.96 -18.02 14.58
CA LEU A 224 -2.02 -17.18 15.12
C LEU A 224 -2.12 -15.89 14.28
N GLY A 225 -3.31 -15.51 13.90
CA GLY A 225 -3.63 -14.29 13.16
C GLY A 225 -4.71 -13.46 13.83
N SER A 226 -5.13 -12.40 13.15
CA SER A 226 -6.21 -11.49 13.55
C SER A 226 -7.27 -11.32 12.46
N GLY A 227 -7.02 -11.84 11.26
CA GLY A 227 -7.78 -11.61 10.06
C GLY A 227 -9.13 -12.34 10.00
N PRO A 228 -9.86 -12.18 8.89
CA PRO A 228 -11.21 -12.72 8.74
C PRO A 228 -11.30 -14.25 8.64
N TYR A 229 -10.17 -14.92 8.37
CA TYR A 229 -10.11 -16.38 8.28
C TYR A 229 -8.93 -16.92 9.09
N ARG A 230 -9.04 -18.19 9.46
CA ARG A 230 -7.95 -19.02 10.01
C ARG A 230 -7.67 -20.21 9.10
N ILE A 231 -6.49 -20.81 9.23
CA ILE A 231 -6.16 -22.04 8.50
C ILE A 231 -7.00 -23.18 9.08
N GLY A 232 -7.75 -23.87 8.19
CA GLY A 232 -8.46 -25.11 8.46
C GLY A 232 -7.64 -26.34 8.06
N GLU A 233 -8.27 -27.28 7.35
CA GLU A 233 -7.59 -28.46 6.84
C GLU A 233 -6.65 -28.14 5.69
N PHE A 234 -5.56 -28.91 5.56
CA PHE A 234 -4.61 -28.76 4.44
C PHE A 234 -3.93 -30.08 4.12
N GLU A 235 -3.54 -30.23 2.83
CA GLU A 235 -2.62 -31.25 2.37
C GLU A 235 -1.36 -30.55 1.84
N ALA A 236 -0.23 -30.75 2.52
CA ALA A 236 1.02 -30.05 2.22
C ALA A 236 1.36 -30.07 0.72
N GLY A 237 1.55 -28.90 0.14
CA GLY A 237 1.85 -28.73 -1.28
C GLY A 237 0.70 -28.98 -2.26
N ARG A 238 -0.47 -29.38 -1.80
CA ARG A 238 -1.60 -29.74 -2.70
C ARG A 238 -2.87 -28.92 -2.48
N SER A 239 -3.28 -28.72 -1.24
CA SER A 239 -4.47 -27.93 -0.96
C SER A 239 -4.41 -27.28 0.42
N ILE A 240 -5.10 -26.15 0.55
CA ILE A 240 -5.30 -25.46 1.83
C ILE A 240 -6.72 -24.91 1.89
N ASN A 241 -7.36 -25.10 3.04
CA ASN A 241 -8.66 -24.53 3.37
C ASN A 241 -8.50 -23.41 4.39
N TYR A 242 -9.31 -22.37 4.26
CA TYR A 242 -9.45 -21.28 5.21
C TYR A 242 -10.88 -21.26 5.72
N GLU A 243 -11.06 -21.28 7.04
CA GLU A 243 -12.35 -21.21 7.73
C GLU A 243 -12.61 -19.78 8.21
N ARG A 244 -13.81 -19.26 7.93
CA ARG A 244 -14.20 -17.91 8.37
C ARG A 244 -14.30 -17.83 9.89
N VAL A 245 -13.75 -16.75 10.45
CA VAL A 245 -13.87 -16.43 11.88
C VAL A 245 -15.22 -15.75 12.11
N GLU A 246 -16.17 -16.44 12.74
CA GLU A 246 -17.54 -15.96 12.92
C GLU A 246 -17.62 -14.67 13.76
N ASP A 247 -16.78 -14.59 14.79
CA ASP A 247 -16.68 -13.44 15.70
C ASP A 247 -15.53 -12.49 15.32
N TYR A 248 -15.15 -12.46 14.04
CA TYR A 248 -14.13 -11.55 13.54
C TYR A 248 -14.38 -10.13 14.00
N TRP A 249 -13.39 -9.56 14.69
CA TRP A 249 -13.51 -8.30 15.41
C TRP A 249 -13.84 -7.09 14.53
N ALA A 250 -13.41 -7.11 13.27
CA ALA A 250 -13.55 -5.99 12.33
C ALA A 250 -14.72 -6.14 11.35
N LYS A 251 -15.54 -7.19 11.44
CA LYS A 251 -16.57 -7.55 10.43
C LYS A 251 -17.57 -6.42 10.13
N ASP A 252 -17.84 -5.55 11.12
CA ASP A 252 -18.81 -4.46 11.00
C ASP A 252 -18.16 -3.08 10.73
N LEU A 253 -16.82 -3.04 10.56
CA LEU A 253 -16.13 -1.81 10.17
C LEU A 253 -16.38 -1.51 8.68
N GLY A 254 -16.53 -0.23 8.32
CA GLY A 254 -16.78 0.17 6.93
C GLY A 254 -15.76 -0.41 5.92
N VAL A 255 -14.51 -0.54 6.31
CA VAL A 255 -13.44 -1.17 5.51
C VAL A 255 -13.59 -2.68 5.32
N ARG A 256 -14.46 -3.36 6.09
CA ARG A 256 -14.65 -4.82 6.08
C ARG A 256 -16.10 -5.23 5.80
N ASN A 257 -17.05 -4.36 6.03
CA ASN A 257 -18.47 -4.65 5.82
C ASN A 257 -18.75 -5.06 4.38
N GLY A 258 -19.51 -6.15 4.20
CA GLY A 258 -19.83 -6.73 2.89
C GLY A 258 -18.72 -7.59 2.25
N ARG A 259 -17.57 -7.75 2.91
CA ARG A 259 -16.44 -8.58 2.46
C ARG A 259 -16.38 -9.90 3.23
N PHE A 260 -15.55 -10.85 2.74
CA PHE A 260 -15.30 -12.14 3.41
C PHE A 260 -16.59 -12.94 3.66
N ASN A 261 -17.31 -13.18 2.55
CA ASN A 261 -18.69 -13.70 2.62
C ASN A 261 -18.77 -15.23 2.72
N PHE A 262 -17.77 -15.97 2.25
CA PHE A 262 -17.77 -17.42 2.27
C PHE A 262 -17.37 -17.97 3.64
N ASP A 263 -17.99 -19.09 4.06
CA ASP A 263 -17.62 -19.79 5.29
C ASP A 263 -16.27 -20.47 5.14
N GLU A 264 -15.98 -20.96 3.91
CA GLU A 264 -14.73 -21.62 3.58
C GLU A 264 -14.17 -21.13 2.26
N ILE A 265 -12.84 -21.01 2.18
CA ILE A 265 -12.09 -20.74 0.95
C ILE A 265 -11.04 -21.84 0.80
N THR A 266 -11.07 -22.58 -0.30
CA THR A 266 -10.11 -23.64 -0.58
C THR A 266 -9.27 -23.28 -1.80
N TYR A 267 -7.96 -23.49 -1.71
CA TYR A 267 -7.04 -23.42 -2.82
C TYR A 267 -6.50 -24.81 -3.15
N ASP A 268 -6.74 -25.26 -4.41
CA ASP A 268 -6.15 -26.46 -4.98
C ASP A 268 -4.95 -26.08 -5.86
N TYR A 269 -3.84 -26.79 -5.72
CA TYR A 269 -2.60 -26.51 -6.44
C TYR A 269 -2.49 -27.35 -7.72
N TYR A 270 -2.23 -26.65 -8.82
CA TYR A 270 -1.98 -27.23 -10.15
C TYR A 270 -0.56 -26.84 -10.60
N THR A 271 0.16 -27.80 -11.19
CA THR A 271 1.53 -27.53 -11.68
C THR A 271 1.55 -26.95 -13.09
N ASP A 272 0.42 -26.99 -13.81
CA ASP A 272 0.30 -26.54 -15.20
C ASP A 272 -0.98 -25.73 -15.41
N ASP A 273 -0.86 -24.57 -16.08
CA ASP A 273 -1.98 -23.65 -16.30
C ASP A 273 -3.03 -24.22 -17.24
N THR A 274 -2.63 -25.03 -18.24
CA THR A 274 -3.58 -25.68 -19.16
C THR A 274 -4.42 -26.70 -18.43
N VAL A 275 -3.81 -27.48 -17.52
CA VAL A 275 -4.53 -28.44 -16.67
C VAL A 275 -5.49 -27.70 -15.74
N ALA A 276 -5.06 -26.59 -15.13
CA ALA A 276 -5.94 -25.76 -14.28
C ALA A 276 -7.11 -25.19 -15.09
N LEU A 277 -6.88 -24.70 -16.31
CA LEU A 277 -7.94 -24.19 -17.18
C LEU A 277 -8.99 -25.28 -17.52
N GLU A 278 -8.53 -26.48 -17.88
CA GLU A 278 -9.45 -27.58 -18.17
C GLU A 278 -10.21 -28.07 -16.91
N ALA A 279 -9.57 -28.05 -15.73
CA ALA A 279 -10.22 -28.31 -14.45
C ALA A 279 -11.30 -27.27 -14.13
N PHE A 280 -11.04 -25.98 -14.41
CA PHE A 280 -12.05 -24.91 -14.30
C PHE A 280 -13.25 -25.17 -15.20
N LYS A 281 -13.01 -25.45 -16.47
CA LYS A 281 -14.06 -25.76 -17.45
C LYS A 281 -14.86 -27.01 -17.06
N ALA A 282 -14.23 -27.96 -16.37
CA ALA A 282 -14.91 -29.13 -15.80
C ALA A 282 -15.69 -28.80 -14.52
N GLY A 283 -15.47 -27.63 -13.89
CA GLY A 283 -16.14 -27.20 -12.65
C GLY A 283 -15.48 -27.74 -11.39
N SER A 284 -14.16 -27.99 -11.41
CA SER A 284 -13.42 -28.42 -10.23
C SER A 284 -13.24 -27.29 -9.22
N PHE A 285 -13.27 -26.04 -9.67
CA PHE A 285 -13.22 -24.83 -8.83
C PHE A 285 -14.09 -23.70 -9.42
N ASP A 286 -14.40 -22.69 -8.63
CA ASP A 286 -15.52 -21.78 -8.85
C ASP A 286 -15.10 -20.45 -9.51
N PHE A 287 -13.86 -20.00 -9.30
CA PHE A 287 -13.39 -18.71 -9.78
C PHE A 287 -12.00 -18.82 -10.37
N ARG A 288 -11.81 -18.20 -11.55
CA ARG A 288 -10.50 -18.06 -12.21
C ARG A 288 -10.31 -16.64 -12.71
N LEU A 289 -9.21 -16.03 -12.32
CA LEU A 289 -8.73 -14.80 -12.92
C LEU A 289 -7.84 -15.16 -14.11
N GLU A 290 -8.20 -14.69 -15.32
CA GLU A 290 -7.44 -14.97 -16.53
C GLU A 290 -6.57 -13.77 -16.92
N SER A 291 -5.26 -14.00 -17.01
CA SER A 291 -4.28 -12.98 -17.39
C SER A 291 -3.72 -13.19 -18.82
N SER A 292 -4.08 -14.31 -19.48
CA SER A 292 -3.63 -14.60 -20.84
C SER A 292 -4.64 -14.07 -21.86
N ALA A 293 -4.27 -13.05 -22.63
CA ALA A 293 -5.09 -12.52 -23.73
C ALA A 293 -5.52 -13.63 -24.71
N LYS A 294 -4.61 -14.57 -25.04
CA LYS A 294 -4.91 -15.70 -25.89
C LYS A 294 -5.99 -16.61 -25.28
N ASN A 295 -5.82 -17.03 -24.03
CA ASN A 295 -6.82 -17.89 -23.37
C ASN A 295 -8.17 -17.16 -23.26
N TRP A 296 -8.15 -15.89 -22.87
CA TRP A 296 -9.36 -15.06 -22.81
C TRP A 296 -10.10 -15.04 -24.15
N ALA A 297 -9.39 -14.84 -25.25
CA ALA A 297 -10.00 -14.76 -26.58
C ALA A 297 -10.48 -16.12 -27.12
N THR A 298 -9.78 -17.24 -26.79
CA THR A 298 -9.97 -18.49 -27.53
C THR A 298 -10.38 -19.69 -26.71
N ALA A 299 -10.11 -19.70 -25.40
CA ALA A 299 -10.24 -20.93 -24.59
C ALA A 299 -11.58 -21.03 -23.82
N TYR A 300 -12.24 -19.92 -23.56
CA TYR A 300 -13.48 -19.86 -22.77
C TYR A 300 -14.69 -20.03 -23.66
N THR A 301 -14.89 -21.25 -24.18
CA THR A 301 -15.97 -21.64 -25.10
C THR A 301 -16.56 -22.98 -24.72
N GLY A 302 -17.75 -23.31 -25.27
CA GLY A 302 -18.43 -24.57 -25.08
C GLY A 302 -19.71 -24.45 -24.26
N GLU A 303 -20.41 -25.59 -24.10
CA GLU A 303 -21.77 -25.66 -23.57
C GLU A 303 -21.96 -24.96 -22.21
N ARG A 304 -20.99 -25.04 -21.30
CA ARG A 304 -21.09 -24.44 -19.96
C ARG A 304 -21.04 -22.92 -19.98
N PHE A 305 -20.40 -22.33 -20.99
CA PHE A 305 -20.41 -20.89 -21.23
C PHE A 305 -21.68 -20.45 -21.98
N GLU A 306 -22.11 -21.25 -22.94
CA GLU A 306 -23.31 -20.98 -23.75
C GLU A 306 -24.60 -21.05 -22.93
N ASN A 307 -24.66 -21.94 -21.96
CA ASN A 307 -25.85 -22.14 -21.08
C ASN A 307 -25.77 -21.30 -19.77
N GLY A 308 -24.71 -20.49 -19.58
CA GLY A 308 -24.56 -19.62 -18.43
C GLY A 308 -24.15 -20.33 -17.12
N THR A 309 -23.74 -21.61 -17.18
CA THR A 309 -23.17 -22.30 -16.01
C THR A 309 -21.85 -21.66 -15.58
N ILE A 310 -21.05 -21.19 -16.54
CA ILE A 310 -19.84 -20.39 -16.30
C ILE A 310 -20.03 -19.04 -16.97
N ASN A 311 -19.90 -17.96 -16.20
CA ASN A 311 -19.92 -16.60 -16.71
C ASN A 311 -18.48 -16.13 -16.99
N LYS A 312 -18.32 -15.46 -18.12
CA LYS A 312 -17.07 -14.81 -18.52
C LYS A 312 -17.33 -13.31 -18.55
N GLU A 313 -16.60 -12.56 -17.70
CA GLU A 313 -16.83 -11.15 -17.51
C GLU A 313 -15.52 -10.39 -17.45
N ALA A 314 -15.43 -9.25 -18.14
CA ALA A 314 -14.36 -8.26 -17.95
C ALA A 314 -14.85 -7.23 -16.94
N ILE A 315 -14.19 -7.17 -15.78
CA ILE A 315 -14.56 -6.26 -14.70
C ILE A 315 -13.69 -5.01 -14.83
N GLU A 316 -14.32 -3.89 -15.15
CA GLU A 316 -13.66 -2.60 -15.21
C GLU A 316 -13.31 -2.09 -13.81
N HIS A 317 -12.15 -1.47 -13.69
CA HIS A 317 -11.68 -0.86 -12.45
C HIS A 317 -10.78 0.34 -12.74
N HIS A 318 -10.58 1.22 -11.75
CA HIS A 318 -9.79 2.45 -11.85
C HIS A 318 -8.50 2.39 -11.00
N ARG A 319 -8.00 1.19 -10.71
CA ARG A 319 -6.71 1.03 -10.04
C ARG A 319 -5.59 1.31 -11.04
N PRO A 320 -4.53 2.03 -10.64
CA PRO A 320 -3.37 2.21 -11.49
C PRO A 320 -2.87 0.88 -12.04
N SER A 321 -2.68 0.79 -13.34
CA SER A 321 -2.18 -0.41 -14.01
C SER A 321 -0.65 -0.43 -13.98
N GLY A 322 -0.07 -1.60 -13.74
CA GLY A 322 1.36 -1.79 -13.85
C GLY A 322 1.83 -1.71 -15.31
N MET A 323 3.03 -1.19 -15.52
CA MET A 323 3.67 -1.15 -16.83
C MET A 323 4.49 -2.41 -17.07
N GLN A 324 4.26 -3.08 -18.19
CA GLN A 324 5.15 -4.11 -18.72
C GLN A 324 6.00 -3.52 -19.86
N GLY A 325 7.30 -3.47 -19.67
CA GLY A 325 8.19 -2.83 -20.64
C GLY A 325 9.63 -3.30 -20.58
N PHE A 326 10.42 -2.84 -21.54
CA PHE A 326 11.87 -3.08 -21.58
C PHE A 326 12.61 -1.92 -20.94
N ALA A 327 13.16 -2.13 -19.73
CA ALA A 327 13.98 -1.14 -19.04
C ALA A 327 15.40 -1.11 -19.61
N PHE A 328 15.79 0.01 -20.21
CA PHE A 328 17.17 0.20 -20.69
C PHE A 328 18.09 0.59 -19.54
N ASN A 329 19.21 -0.16 -19.38
CA ASN A 329 20.25 0.23 -18.44
C ASN A 329 21.06 1.43 -18.97
N THR A 330 20.63 2.63 -18.65
CA THR A 330 21.23 3.89 -19.12
C THR A 330 22.67 4.14 -18.64
N ARG A 331 23.16 3.36 -17.66
CA ARG A 331 24.58 3.35 -17.26
C ARG A 331 25.49 2.72 -18.33
N ARG A 332 24.91 1.94 -19.26
CA ARG A 332 25.65 1.43 -20.40
C ARG A 332 25.70 2.48 -21.51
N LYS A 333 26.92 2.75 -22.02
CA LYS A 333 27.16 3.79 -23.04
C LYS A 333 26.21 3.72 -24.24
N VAL A 334 25.88 2.50 -24.71
CA VAL A 334 24.98 2.30 -25.85
C VAL A 334 23.55 2.82 -25.59
N PHE A 335 23.11 2.84 -24.32
CA PHE A 335 21.77 3.27 -23.93
C PHE A 335 21.74 4.63 -23.20
N SER A 336 22.88 5.31 -23.06
CA SER A 336 22.93 6.62 -22.44
C SER A 336 22.29 7.73 -23.30
N ASP A 337 22.32 7.56 -24.62
CA ASP A 337 21.71 8.49 -25.57
C ASP A 337 20.21 8.21 -25.69
N PRO A 338 19.34 9.21 -25.42
CA PRO A 338 17.88 9.08 -25.60
C PRO A 338 17.47 8.66 -27.00
N LEU A 339 18.10 9.21 -28.05
CA LEU A 339 17.79 8.89 -29.44
C LEU A 339 17.99 7.41 -29.78
N VAL A 340 18.98 6.76 -29.17
CA VAL A 340 19.19 5.30 -29.34
C VAL A 340 18.02 4.53 -28.73
N ARG A 341 17.54 4.95 -27.57
CA ARG A 341 16.38 4.29 -26.90
C ARG A 341 15.11 4.49 -27.70
N GLU A 342 14.88 5.68 -28.19
CA GLU A 342 13.76 6.02 -29.05
C GLU A 342 13.79 5.21 -30.36
N ALA A 343 14.93 5.17 -31.04
CA ALA A 343 15.11 4.36 -32.25
C ALA A 343 14.80 2.86 -32.02
N LEU A 344 15.14 2.33 -30.84
CA LEU A 344 14.81 0.94 -30.48
C LEU A 344 13.31 0.76 -30.23
N ALA A 345 12.64 1.78 -29.68
CA ALA A 345 11.19 1.74 -29.43
C ALA A 345 10.40 1.63 -30.76
N TYR A 346 10.85 2.29 -31.85
CA TYR A 346 10.26 2.12 -33.18
C TYR A 346 10.41 0.71 -33.77
N GLY A 347 11.31 -0.12 -33.23
CA GLY A 347 11.44 -1.53 -33.59
C GLY A 347 10.32 -2.44 -33.08
N PHE A 348 9.46 -1.94 -32.18
CA PHE A 348 8.34 -2.67 -31.63
C PHE A 348 7.01 -2.15 -32.14
N ASP A 349 6.42 -2.88 -33.11
CA ASP A 349 5.08 -2.58 -33.61
C ASP A 349 4.02 -3.09 -32.65
N PHE A 350 3.60 -2.23 -31.71
CA PHE A 350 2.55 -2.56 -30.74
C PHE A 350 1.23 -2.89 -31.41
N GLN A 351 0.82 -2.14 -32.43
CA GLN A 351 -0.48 -2.33 -33.09
C GLN A 351 -0.55 -3.70 -33.77
N TRP A 352 0.52 -4.07 -34.46
CA TRP A 352 0.62 -5.41 -35.05
C TRP A 352 0.62 -6.51 -33.99
N ALA A 353 1.39 -6.32 -32.91
CA ALA A 353 1.49 -7.29 -31.82
C ALA A 353 0.14 -7.43 -31.10
N ASN A 354 -0.52 -6.31 -30.79
CA ASN A 354 -1.83 -6.32 -30.13
C ASN A 354 -2.85 -7.08 -30.97
N LYS A 355 -2.96 -6.75 -32.25
CA LYS A 355 -3.92 -7.39 -33.15
C LYS A 355 -3.63 -8.88 -33.37
N ASN A 356 -2.38 -9.26 -33.60
CA ASN A 356 -2.05 -10.60 -34.06
C ASN A 356 -1.64 -11.58 -32.95
N LEU A 357 -1.16 -11.08 -31.81
CA LEU A 357 -0.67 -11.90 -30.70
C LEU A 357 -1.55 -11.76 -29.44
N PHE A 358 -2.14 -10.59 -29.24
CA PHE A 358 -2.88 -10.27 -28.00
C PHE A 358 -4.38 -10.08 -28.24
N PHE A 359 -4.89 -10.33 -29.46
CA PHE A 359 -6.32 -10.34 -29.78
C PHE A 359 -7.04 -9.02 -29.48
N ASP A 360 -6.33 -7.90 -29.66
CA ASP A 360 -6.80 -6.54 -29.35
C ASP A 360 -7.22 -6.34 -27.86
N GLN A 361 -6.59 -7.09 -26.93
CA GLN A 361 -6.95 -7.06 -25.51
C GLN A 361 -6.14 -6.03 -24.71
N TYR A 362 -5.13 -5.42 -25.28
CA TYR A 362 -4.27 -4.49 -24.57
C TYR A 362 -4.39 -3.06 -25.07
N THR A 363 -4.20 -2.13 -24.15
CA THR A 363 -3.96 -0.71 -24.45
C THR A 363 -2.46 -0.44 -24.31
N ARG A 364 -1.90 0.40 -25.19
CA ARG A 364 -0.53 0.82 -25.04
C ARG A 364 -0.43 1.77 -23.83
N THR A 365 0.46 1.45 -22.92
CA THR A 365 0.71 2.30 -21.75
C THR A 365 1.47 3.55 -22.18
N ASP A 366 0.96 4.72 -21.85
CA ASP A 366 1.52 6.04 -22.13
C ASP A 366 1.67 6.90 -20.85
N SER A 367 1.13 6.45 -19.73
CA SER A 367 1.30 7.08 -18.43
C SER A 367 1.85 6.11 -17.37
N TYR A 368 2.64 6.62 -16.42
CA TYR A 368 3.03 5.86 -15.21
C TYR A 368 1.86 5.57 -14.29
N PHE A 369 0.76 6.31 -14.42
CA PHE A 369 -0.47 6.18 -13.62
C PHE A 369 -1.64 5.67 -14.45
N GLU A 370 -1.35 4.95 -15.54
CA GLU A 370 -2.32 4.35 -16.46
C GLU A 370 -3.52 3.74 -15.73
N ASN A 371 -4.72 3.90 -16.29
CA ASN A 371 -5.99 3.42 -15.74
C ASN A 371 -6.39 4.06 -14.39
N SER A 372 -5.96 5.28 -14.12
CA SER A 372 -6.38 6.04 -12.95
C SER A 372 -6.57 7.52 -13.26
N ASP A 373 -7.23 8.24 -12.36
CA ASP A 373 -7.45 9.69 -12.46
C ASP A 373 -6.12 10.50 -12.42
N LEU A 374 -5.01 9.85 -12.10
CA LEU A 374 -3.68 10.45 -12.12
C LEU A 374 -2.95 10.27 -13.44
N ALA A 375 -3.52 9.52 -14.39
CA ALA A 375 -2.95 9.36 -15.73
C ALA A 375 -2.98 10.69 -16.47
N SER A 376 -1.85 11.03 -17.12
CA SER A 376 -1.83 12.17 -18.03
C SER A 376 -2.70 11.87 -19.26
N SER A 377 -3.42 12.87 -19.74
CA SER A 377 -4.25 12.75 -20.94
C SER A 377 -4.41 14.12 -21.61
N GLY A 378 -4.34 14.15 -22.93
CA GLY A 378 -4.50 15.39 -23.71
C GLY A 378 -3.39 16.41 -23.48
N LEU A 379 -3.63 17.65 -23.94
CA LEU A 379 -2.72 18.77 -23.72
C LEU A 379 -2.96 19.41 -22.34
N PRO A 380 -1.91 19.96 -21.69
CA PRO A 380 -2.07 20.63 -20.40
C PRO A 380 -3.01 21.82 -20.50
N GLU A 381 -4.02 21.86 -19.61
CA GLU A 381 -5.02 22.92 -19.54
C GLU A 381 -5.13 23.52 -18.12
N GLY A 382 -5.80 24.66 -18.01
CA GLY A 382 -6.15 25.29 -16.74
C GLY A 382 -4.95 25.43 -15.78
N ARG A 383 -5.05 24.87 -14.59
CA ARG A 383 -4.03 24.96 -13.55
C ARG A 383 -2.75 24.20 -13.89
N GLU A 384 -2.85 23.09 -14.62
CA GLU A 384 -1.68 22.35 -15.11
C GLU A 384 -0.84 23.19 -16.03
N LEU A 385 -1.47 23.82 -17.03
CA LEU A 385 -0.77 24.73 -17.95
C LEU A 385 -0.12 25.89 -17.21
N GLU A 386 -0.82 26.50 -16.22
CA GLU A 386 -0.25 27.56 -15.39
C GLU A 386 1.04 27.15 -14.64
N ILE A 387 1.10 25.88 -14.22
CA ILE A 387 2.27 25.31 -13.52
C ILE A 387 3.39 25.03 -14.50
N LEU A 388 3.11 24.52 -15.69
CA LEU A 388 4.10 24.13 -16.69
C LEU A 388 4.65 25.31 -17.50
N GLU A 389 3.83 26.34 -17.76
CA GLU A 389 4.19 27.48 -18.60
C GLU A 389 5.48 28.20 -18.21
N PRO A 390 5.81 28.43 -16.92
CA PRO A 390 7.10 29.01 -16.52
C PRO A 390 8.33 28.16 -16.90
N TYR A 391 8.14 26.91 -17.22
CA TYR A 391 9.18 25.93 -17.57
C TYR A 391 9.20 25.59 -19.06
N ARG A 392 8.37 26.23 -19.90
CA ARG A 392 8.19 25.93 -21.33
C ARG A 392 9.52 25.79 -22.07
N ASP A 393 10.47 26.69 -21.84
CA ASP A 393 11.79 26.67 -22.49
C ASP A 393 12.72 25.56 -21.99
N GLN A 394 12.34 24.86 -20.89
CA GLN A 394 13.11 23.80 -20.27
C GLN A 394 12.51 22.41 -20.51
N LEU A 395 11.26 22.36 -20.96
CA LEU A 395 10.53 21.15 -21.25
C LEU A 395 10.56 20.84 -22.75
N PRO A 396 10.44 19.56 -23.15
CA PRO A 396 10.21 19.19 -24.54
C PRO A 396 8.97 19.90 -25.10
N GLU A 397 9.04 20.31 -26.38
CA GLU A 397 7.92 20.97 -27.07
C GLU A 397 6.66 20.07 -27.08
N ASP A 398 6.87 18.75 -27.18
CA ASP A 398 5.83 17.73 -27.23
C ASP A 398 4.86 17.79 -26.03
N VAL A 399 5.35 18.21 -24.84
CA VAL A 399 4.51 18.43 -23.65
C VAL A 399 3.34 19.39 -23.90
N PHE A 400 3.49 20.30 -24.89
CA PHE A 400 2.50 21.33 -25.17
C PHE A 400 1.85 21.19 -26.56
N THR A 401 2.25 20.20 -27.34
CA THR A 401 1.86 20.09 -28.76
C THR A 401 1.40 18.69 -29.19
N GLU A 402 1.70 17.65 -28.39
CA GLU A 402 1.31 16.26 -28.68
C GLU A 402 0.36 15.74 -27.60
N GLU A 403 -0.72 15.03 -28.02
CA GLU A 403 -1.71 14.36 -27.16
C GLU A 403 -1.29 12.92 -26.84
#